data_1dada93435f46efdf2367bc1ef048246
#
_entry.id   1dada93435f46efdf2367bc1ef048246
#
_cell.length_a   1.000
_cell.length_b   1.000
_cell.length_c   1.000
_cell.angle_alpha   90.00
_cell.angle_beta   90.00
_cell.angle_gamma   90.00
#
_symmetry.space_group_name_H-M   'P 1'
#
loop_
_entity.id
_entity.type
_entity.pdbx_description
1 polymer ?
#
loop_
_entity_poly.entity_id
_entity_poly.type
_entity_poly.pdbx_seq_one_letter_code
_entity_poly.pdbx_strand_id
1 'polypeptide(L)'
;MFSQRTNWTLTPNRHAQALEQLRAAGTPILDLTASNPTNCGFHYDAAAILDAFRNPGALAYEPQPRGLLPAREEVARYYLQDHHAAVNPESIFLTTSTSEAYSYVFRLLCNAHDEILVPKPSYPLFEFLADLQDVTLVPYALEYAHGWFIDFQSVLRAVTPRTRAILLVHPNNPTGSYLQAEEVNRLNKLCRERDLSLIVDEVFLDYPFAGAPRATFAANQESLTFTLSGLSKIAALPQMKAAWVITSGPGSLVHPALERLDVIADTYLSLNAPTQWALPTLLEQRCSLQPQILRRIRENRAHLQALVSQHPSWELLDADGGWYAVLRLPAGLSDEDFAIEILQAHHVLVHPGHFYDFGGDYLVISLLTPLDSFGEGISRLMRR
;
A
#
# COMPACT_ATOMS: atom_id res chain seq x y z
N MET A 1 16.00 29.15 -3.98
CA MET A 1 15.08 29.25 -5.14
C MET A 1 13.93 28.25 -5.04
N PHE A 2 14.19 26.99 -4.66
CA PHE A 2 13.15 25.96 -4.53
C PHE A 2 12.54 25.94 -3.14
N SER A 3 11.31 25.41 -3.02
CA SER A 3 10.62 25.21 -1.74
C SER A 3 11.39 24.24 -0.84
N GLN A 4 11.34 24.48 0.49
CA GLN A 4 11.88 23.53 1.48
C GLN A 4 11.19 22.16 1.43
N ARG A 5 9.92 22.10 0.96
CA ARG A 5 9.17 20.85 0.74
C ARG A 5 9.83 19.88 -0.24
N THR A 6 10.75 20.38 -1.06
CA THR A 6 11.45 19.60 -2.10
C THR A 6 12.94 19.50 -1.84
N ASN A 7 13.39 19.73 -0.61
CA ASN A 7 14.80 19.71 -0.23
C ASN A 7 15.26 18.27 0.11
N TRP A 8 15.01 17.34 -0.82
CA TRP A 8 15.41 15.95 -0.68
C TRP A 8 16.84 15.72 -1.14
N THR A 9 17.47 14.68 -0.58
CA THR A 9 18.75 14.18 -1.08
C THR A 9 18.50 13.42 -2.39
N LEU A 10 18.94 13.98 -3.51
CA LEU A 10 18.72 13.38 -4.84
C LEU A 10 19.88 12.50 -5.31
N THR A 11 20.93 12.36 -4.51
CA THR A 11 22.06 11.48 -4.83
C THR A 11 21.62 10.01 -4.69
N PRO A 12 21.81 9.18 -5.74
CA PRO A 12 21.52 7.76 -5.65
C PRO A 12 22.29 7.10 -4.49
N ASN A 13 21.65 6.24 -3.74
CA ASN A 13 22.30 5.46 -2.69
C ASN A 13 23.22 4.37 -3.31
N ARG A 14 24.04 3.71 -2.50
CA ARG A 14 25.01 2.67 -2.92
C ARG A 14 24.33 1.54 -3.70
N HIS A 15 23.17 1.08 -3.23
CA HIS A 15 22.39 0.01 -3.86
C HIS A 15 21.89 0.43 -5.25
N ALA A 16 21.33 1.63 -5.40
CA ALA A 16 20.88 2.17 -6.68
C ALA A 16 22.05 2.34 -7.67
N GLN A 17 23.21 2.81 -7.19
CA GLN A 17 24.42 2.95 -8.03
C GLN A 17 24.91 1.59 -8.54
N ALA A 18 24.94 0.56 -7.69
CA ALA A 18 25.32 -0.79 -8.10
C ALA A 18 24.37 -1.37 -9.15
N LEU A 19 23.06 -1.15 -8.97
CA LEU A 19 22.03 -1.57 -9.92
C LEU A 19 22.19 -0.88 -11.29
N GLU A 20 22.42 0.43 -11.28
CA GLU A 20 22.61 1.21 -12.51
C GLU A 20 23.84 0.74 -13.30
N GLN A 21 24.96 0.46 -12.62
CA GLN A 21 26.18 -0.07 -13.23
C GLN A 21 25.94 -1.41 -13.94
N LEU A 22 25.24 -2.34 -13.30
CA LEU A 22 24.92 -3.64 -13.90
C LEU A 22 23.97 -3.50 -15.10
N ARG A 23 22.97 -2.64 -15.00
CA ARG A 23 22.05 -2.33 -16.12
C ARG A 23 22.77 -1.70 -17.30
N ALA A 24 23.68 -0.77 -17.05
CA ALA A 24 24.51 -0.16 -18.10
C ALA A 24 25.45 -1.19 -18.77
N ALA A 25 25.90 -2.20 -18.04
CA ALA A 25 26.70 -3.30 -18.58
C ALA A 25 25.84 -4.35 -19.33
N GLY A 26 24.52 -4.21 -19.36
CA GLY A 26 23.61 -5.19 -19.98
C GLY A 26 23.51 -6.54 -19.23
N THR A 27 23.88 -6.57 -17.96
CA THR A 27 23.88 -7.79 -17.15
C THR A 27 22.45 -8.23 -16.84
N PRO A 28 22.06 -9.49 -17.14
CA PRO A 28 20.74 -10.00 -16.75
C PRO A 28 20.63 -10.08 -15.22
N ILE A 29 19.53 -9.51 -14.67
CA ILE A 29 19.28 -9.44 -13.24
C ILE A 29 17.99 -10.19 -12.92
N LEU A 30 18.05 -11.07 -11.92
CA LEU A 30 16.87 -11.70 -11.32
C LEU A 30 16.24 -10.72 -10.32
N ASP A 31 15.11 -10.15 -10.70
CA ASP A 31 14.44 -9.13 -9.89
C ASP A 31 13.44 -9.76 -8.92
N LEU A 32 13.81 -9.81 -7.64
CA LEU A 32 12.95 -10.22 -6.53
C LEU A 32 12.25 -9.03 -5.84
N THR A 33 12.25 -7.84 -6.47
CA THR A 33 11.57 -6.64 -5.97
C THR A 33 10.34 -6.25 -6.81
N ALA A 34 9.99 -7.05 -7.82
CA ALA A 34 8.92 -6.77 -8.76
C ALA A 34 7.60 -6.44 -8.06
N SER A 35 7.12 -5.21 -8.20
CA SER A 35 5.88 -4.70 -7.59
C SER A 35 4.84 -4.26 -8.62
N ASN A 36 5.22 -4.28 -9.91
CA ASN A 36 4.33 -3.98 -11.02
C ASN A 36 3.72 -5.26 -11.60
N PRO A 37 2.44 -5.56 -11.33
CA PRO A 37 1.82 -6.80 -11.78
C PRO A 37 1.76 -6.93 -13.30
N THR A 38 1.78 -5.83 -14.05
CA THR A 38 1.73 -5.87 -15.53
C THR A 38 2.99 -6.49 -16.15
N ASN A 39 4.09 -6.56 -15.39
CA ASN A 39 5.36 -7.14 -15.81
C ASN A 39 5.61 -8.56 -15.24
N CYS A 40 4.63 -9.11 -14.48
CA CYS A 40 4.79 -10.38 -13.76
C CYS A 40 4.18 -11.58 -14.50
N GLY A 41 3.76 -11.41 -15.77
CA GLY A 41 3.26 -12.49 -16.61
C GLY A 41 1.84 -12.97 -16.26
N PHE A 42 1.01 -12.12 -15.65
CA PHE A 42 -0.41 -12.40 -15.45
C PHE A 42 -1.20 -12.22 -16.74
N HIS A 43 -2.25 -13.00 -16.89
CA HIS A 43 -3.12 -12.93 -18.06
C HIS A 43 -4.22 -11.88 -17.84
N TYR A 44 -4.22 -10.86 -18.70
CA TYR A 44 -5.22 -9.78 -18.73
C TYR A 44 -6.19 -10.00 -19.89
N ASP A 45 -7.49 -9.81 -19.65
CA ASP A 45 -8.47 -9.74 -20.74
C ASP A 45 -8.33 -8.38 -21.46
N ALA A 46 -7.40 -8.34 -22.40
CA ALA A 46 -7.09 -7.11 -23.13
C ALA A 46 -8.30 -6.59 -23.92
N ALA A 47 -9.16 -7.47 -24.44
CA ALA A 47 -10.35 -7.05 -25.19
C ALA A 47 -11.35 -6.34 -24.27
N ALA A 48 -11.73 -6.95 -23.16
CA ALA A 48 -12.65 -6.34 -22.18
C ALA A 48 -12.11 -5.02 -21.63
N ILE A 49 -10.81 -4.98 -21.29
CA ILE A 49 -10.16 -3.78 -20.75
C ILE A 49 -10.19 -2.63 -21.77
N LEU A 50 -9.80 -2.87 -23.02
CA LEU A 50 -9.73 -1.82 -24.04
C LEU A 50 -11.13 -1.38 -24.52
N ASP A 51 -12.08 -2.29 -24.61
CA ASP A 51 -13.46 -1.97 -24.99
C ASP A 51 -14.19 -1.13 -23.93
N ALA A 52 -13.81 -1.25 -22.66
CA ALA A 52 -14.38 -0.44 -21.58
C ALA A 52 -14.22 1.09 -21.81
N PHE A 53 -13.22 1.51 -22.57
CA PHE A 53 -12.96 2.91 -22.89
C PHE A 53 -13.80 3.44 -24.08
N ARG A 54 -14.63 2.61 -24.71
CA ARG A 54 -15.48 3.02 -25.87
C ARG A 54 -16.80 3.66 -25.47
N ASN A 55 -17.01 3.98 -24.19
CA ASN A 55 -18.25 4.59 -23.72
C ASN A 55 -18.41 6.01 -24.29
N PRO A 56 -19.52 6.33 -25.02
CA PRO A 56 -19.75 7.68 -25.56
C PRO A 56 -19.81 8.79 -24.50
N GLY A 57 -20.19 8.47 -23.26
CA GLY A 57 -20.18 9.40 -22.13
C GLY A 57 -18.81 9.97 -21.82
N ALA A 58 -17.73 9.29 -22.25
CA ALA A 58 -16.36 9.76 -22.12
C ALA A 58 -16.06 11.05 -22.92
N LEU A 59 -16.92 11.41 -23.90
CA LEU A 59 -16.79 12.63 -24.70
C LEU A 59 -17.44 13.85 -24.06
N ALA A 60 -18.24 13.67 -23.01
CA ALA A 60 -18.86 14.77 -22.28
C ALA A 60 -17.97 15.26 -21.14
N TYR A 61 -17.88 16.57 -20.98
CA TYR A 61 -17.24 17.18 -19.83
C TYR A 61 -18.28 17.50 -18.77
N GLU A 62 -18.37 16.65 -17.77
CA GLU A 62 -19.28 16.79 -16.62
C GLU A 62 -18.47 16.72 -15.34
N PRO A 63 -17.84 17.84 -14.91
CA PRO A 63 -17.01 17.84 -13.73
C PRO A 63 -17.83 17.59 -12.48
N GLN A 64 -17.47 16.57 -11.73
CA GLN A 64 -18.05 16.22 -10.44
C GLN A 64 -16.93 16.04 -9.42
N PRO A 65 -16.90 16.81 -8.32
CA PRO A 65 -15.82 16.74 -7.34
C PRO A 65 -15.54 15.33 -6.82
N ARG A 66 -16.59 14.56 -6.56
CA ARG A 66 -16.48 13.17 -6.07
C ARG A 66 -16.24 12.14 -7.18
N GLY A 67 -16.34 12.55 -8.44
CA GLY A 67 -16.40 11.67 -9.60
C GLY A 67 -17.80 11.18 -9.93
N LEU A 68 -17.95 10.52 -11.09
CA LEU A 68 -19.24 10.08 -11.62
C LEU A 68 -19.93 9.10 -10.68
N LEU A 69 -21.23 9.30 -10.45
CA LEU A 69 -22.04 8.45 -9.57
C LEU A 69 -21.98 6.95 -9.96
N PRO A 70 -22.13 6.55 -11.24
CA PRO A 70 -22.03 5.13 -11.60
C PRO A 70 -20.71 4.48 -11.22
N ALA A 71 -19.61 5.21 -11.29
CA ALA A 71 -18.31 4.72 -10.89
C ALA A 71 -18.19 4.55 -9.35
N ARG A 72 -18.75 5.49 -8.59
CA ARG A 72 -18.79 5.41 -7.12
C ARG A 72 -19.73 4.30 -6.62
N GLU A 73 -20.84 4.08 -7.31
CA GLU A 73 -21.77 2.97 -7.03
C GLU A 73 -21.09 1.62 -7.25
N GLU A 74 -20.22 1.50 -8.26
CA GLU A 74 -19.46 0.27 -8.48
C GLU A 74 -18.44 0.03 -7.37
N VAL A 75 -17.74 1.07 -6.90
CA VAL A 75 -16.87 0.96 -5.73
C VAL A 75 -17.64 0.52 -4.49
N ALA A 76 -18.82 1.12 -4.25
CA ALA A 76 -19.69 0.73 -3.12
C ALA A 76 -20.15 -0.74 -3.25
N ARG A 77 -20.48 -1.18 -4.46
CA ARG A 77 -20.88 -2.57 -4.76
C ARG A 77 -19.73 -3.54 -4.46
N TYR A 78 -18.50 -3.21 -4.83
CA TYR A 78 -17.32 -4.01 -4.49
C TYR A 78 -17.19 -4.23 -2.98
N TYR A 79 -17.29 -3.17 -2.16
CA TYR A 79 -17.21 -3.31 -0.71
C TYR A 79 -18.36 -4.15 -0.15
N LEU A 80 -19.56 -4.01 -0.69
CA LEU A 80 -20.70 -4.81 -0.25
C LEU A 80 -20.54 -6.30 -0.60
N GLN A 81 -20.09 -6.62 -1.80
CA GLN A 81 -20.00 -7.98 -2.29
C GLN A 81 -18.81 -8.74 -1.70
N ASP A 82 -17.63 -8.11 -1.65
CA ASP A 82 -16.38 -8.79 -1.32
C ASP A 82 -16.02 -8.66 0.17
N HIS A 83 -16.51 -7.59 0.85
CA HIS A 83 -16.20 -7.29 2.25
C HIS A 83 -17.42 -7.19 3.16
N HIS A 84 -18.63 -7.39 2.64
CA HIS A 84 -19.90 -7.28 3.38
C HIS A 84 -20.07 -5.92 4.09
N ALA A 85 -19.47 -4.88 3.56
CA ALA A 85 -19.47 -3.53 4.10
C ALA A 85 -20.37 -2.62 3.24
N ALA A 86 -21.44 -2.11 3.83
CA ALA A 86 -22.33 -1.14 3.17
C ALA A 86 -21.68 0.24 3.19
N VAL A 87 -21.24 0.71 2.03
CA VAL A 87 -20.64 2.03 1.82
C VAL A 87 -21.62 2.92 1.05
N ASN A 88 -21.82 4.15 1.54
CA ASN A 88 -22.61 5.13 0.80
C ASN A 88 -21.78 5.69 -0.37
N PRO A 89 -22.24 5.61 -1.63
CA PRO A 89 -21.57 6.23 -2.78
C PRO A 89 -21.27 7.72 -2.59
N GLU A 90 -22.10 8.44 -1.81
CA GLU A 90 -21.87 9.85 -1.49
C GLU A 90 -20.69 10.10 -0.52
N SER A 91 -20.14 9.05 0.08
CA SER A 91 -18.94 9.13 0.92
C SER A 91 -17.64 8.81 0.18
N ILE A 92 -17.71 8.57 -1.14
CA ILE A 92 -16.59 8.13 -1.99
C ILE A 92 -16.12 9.31 -2.86
N PHE A 93 -14.80 9.55 -2.85
CA PHE A 93 -14.11 10.46 -3.77
C PHE A 93 -13.17 9.66 -4.65
N LEU A 94 -13.35 9.76 -5.97
CA LEU A 94 -12.46 9.15 -6.93
C LEU A 94 -11.22 10.02 -7.13
N THR A 95 -10.06 9.38 -7.21
CA THR A 95 -8.74 10.03 -7.40
C THR A 95 -7.91 9.27 -8.43
N THR A 96 -6.83 9.87 -8.92
CA THR A 96 -5.92 9.21 -9.87
C THR A 96 -4.99 8.20 -9.21
N SER A 97 -4.80 8.31 -7.90
CA SER A 97 -3.96 7.40 -7.10
C SER A 97 -4.26 7.54 -5.61
N THR A 98 -3.90 6.54 -4.82
CA THR A 98 -3.93 6.68 -3.36
C THR A 98 -3.00 7.79 -2.88
N SER A 99 -1.89 8.07 -3.58
CA SER A 99 -1.01 9.21 -3.27
C SER A 99 -1.74 10.56 -3.36
N GLU A 100 -2.63 10.73 -4.34
CA GLU A 100 -3.49 11.91 -4.42
C GLU A 100 -4.54 11.93 -3.30
N ALA A 101 -5.16 10.78 -3.02
CA ALA A 101 -6.10 10.64 -1.90
C ALA A 101 -5.45 11.00 -0.56
N TYR A 102 -4.20 10.56 -0.31
CA TYR A 102 -3.41 11.01 0.85
C TYR A 102 -3.26 12.53 0.89
N SER A 103 -2.93 13.15 -0.24
CA SER A 103 -2.79 14.61 -0.32
C SER A 103 -4.08 15.34 0.03
N TYR A 104 -5.23 14.81 -0.37
CA TYR A 104 -6.54 15.39 -0.01
C TYR A 104 -6.81 15.28 1.49
N VAL A 105 -6.56 14.09 2.06
CA VAL A 105 -6.80 13.85 3.49
C VAL A 105 -5.83 14.66 4.36
N PHE A 106 -4.56 14.78 3.98
CA PHE A 106 -3.59 15.60 4.71
C PHE A 106 -3.98 17.07 4.71
N ARG A 107 -4.42 17.61 3.56
CA ARG A 107 -4.93 19.00 3.47
C ARG A 107 -6.21 19.22 4.25
N LEU A 108 -7.05 18.20 4.37
CA LEU A 108 -8.28 18.28 5.16
C LEU A 108 -7.99 18.35 6.66
N LEU A 109 -7.03 17.54 7.13
CA LEU A 109 -6.81 17.31 8.56
C LEU A 109 -5.73 18.19 9.16
N CYS A 110 -4.70 18.57 8.39
CA CYS A 110 -3.47 19.15 8.93
C CYS A 110 -3.25 20.60 8.51
N ASN A 111 -2.81 21.40 9.47
CA ASN A 111 -2.08 22.63 9.20
C ASN A 111 -0.59 22.31 9.00
N ALA A 112 0.19 23.30 8.54
CA ALA A 112 1.63 23.14 8.45
C ALA A 112 2.23 22.71 9.80
N HIS A 113 3.07 21.67 9.77
CA HIS A 113 3.75 21.04 10.91
C HIS A 113 2.82 20.33 11.92
N ASP A 114 1.55 20.11 11.59
CA ASP A 114 0.74 19.13 12.31
C ASP A 114 1.30 17.71 12.05
N GLU A 115 0.96 16.78 12.93
CA GLU A 115 1.58 15.47 12.99
C GLU A 115 0.60 14.36 12.60
N ILE A 116 1.11 13.38 11.85
CA ILE A 116 0.42 12.12 11.56
C ILE A 116 1.29 10.98 12.07
N LEU A 117 0.71 10.08 12.87
CA LEU A 117 1.40 8.88 13.32
C LEU A 117 1.44 7.87 12.19
N VAL A 118 2.62 7.26 11.97
CA VAL A 118 2.84 6.26 10.91
C VAL A 118 3.47 4.99 11.46
N PRO A 119 3.12 3.81 10.94
CA PRO A 119 3.72 2.56 11.40
C PRO A 119 5.18 2.44 10.94
N LYS A 120 6.03 1.83 11.78
CA LYS A 120 7.38 1.38 11.44
C LYS A 120 7.55 -0.09 11.86
N PRO A 121 7.96 -1.00 10.94
CA PRO A 121 8.31 -0.77 9.54
C PRO A 121 7.08 -0.52 8.66
N SER A 122 7.27 0.22 7.53
CA SER A 122 6.21 0.53 6.59
C SER A 122 6.72 1.00 5.21
N TYR A 123 5.78 1.41 4.38
CA TYR A 123 6.02 1.85 3.01
C TYR A 123 6.74 3.21 2.95
N PRO A 124 7.87 3.32 2.22
CA PRO A 124 8.75 4.50 2.30
C PRO A 124 8.22 5.78 1.64
N LEU A 125 7.11 5.72 0.86
CA LEU A 125 6.61 6.88 0.12
C LEU A 125 5.95 7.93 1.03
N PHE A 126 5.59 7.61 2.26
CA PHE A 126 4.86 8.52 3.12
C PHE A 126 5.62 9.81 3.44
N GLU A 127 6.94 9.76 3.55
CA GLU A 127 7.78 10.95 3.81
C GLU A 127 7.61 11.99 2.70
N PHE A 128 7.71 11.59 1.44
CA PHE A 128 7.54 12.52 0.31
C PHE A 128 6.13 13.12 0.24
N LEU A 129 5.11 12.31 0.54
CA LEU A 129 3.72 12.80 0.57
C LEU A 129 3.50 13.82 1.69
N ALA A 130 4.10 13.59 2.85
CA ALA A 130 4.00 14.48 4.01
C ALA A 130 4.78 15.79 3.77
N ASP A 131 6.02 15.71 3.29
CA ASP A 131 6.84 16.88 2.96
C ASP A 131 6.11 17.84 2.00
N LEU A 132 5.50 17.29 0.94
CA LEU A 132 4.73 18.08 -0.03
C LEU A 132 3.52 18.79 0.57
N GLN A 133 3.05 18.38 1.73
CA GLN A 133 1.92 18.98 2.45
C GLN A 133 2.32 19.72 3.74
N ASP A 134 3.62 19.88 4.02
CA ASP A 134 4.17 20.41 5.27
C ASP A 134 3.68 19.67 6.54
N VAL A 135 3.45 18.35 6.42
CA VAL A 135 3.01 17.49 7.51
C VAL A 135 4.22 16.78 8.12
N THR A 136 4.24 16.63 9.44
CA THR A 136 5.29 15.89 10.14
C THR A 136 4.85 14.45 10.39
N LEU A 137 5.65 13.47 9.96
CA LEU A 137 5.40 12.08 10.30
C LEU A 137 6.07 11.72 11.64
N VAL A 138 5.32 11.09 12.53
CA VAL A 138 5.81 10.61 13.82
C VAL A 138 5.63 9.09 13.90
N PRO A 139 6.72 8.31 14.00
CA PRO A 139 6.61 6.86 13.94
C PRO A 139 6.04 6.25 15.22
N TYR A 140 5.26 5.18 15.06
CA TYR A 140 4.96 4.21 16.10
C TYR A 140 5.44 2.82 15.69
N ALA A 141 5.78 1.96 16.66
CA ALA A 141 6.38 0.67 16.38
C ALA A 141 5.34 -0.41 16.06
N LEU A 142 5.63 -1.21 15.03
CA LEU A 142 5.11 -2.56 14.88
C LEU A 142 6.16 -3.52 15.45
N GLU A 143 5.73 -4.41 16.36
CA GLU A 143 6.60 -5.42 16.96
C GLU A 143 6.29 -6.81 16.39
N TYR A 144 7.29 -7.68 16.40
CA TYR A 144 7.18 -9.05 15.93
C TYR A 144 7.40 -10.06 17.06
N ALA A 145 6.36 -10.87 17.32
CA ALA A 145 6.46 -12.02 18.22
C ALA A 145 5.55 -13.14 17.67
N HIS A 146 6.09 -13.96 16.73
CA HIS A 146 5.31 -14.95 15.98
C HIS A 146 4.06 -14.37 15.29
N GLY A 147 4.21 -13.18 14.73
CA GLY A 147 3.20 -12.33 14.12
C GLY A 147 3.46 -10.86 14.47
N TRP A 148 2.96 -9.97 13.65
CA TRP A 148 3.14 -8.54 13.82
C TRP A 148 1.97 -7.91 14.55
N PHE A 149 2.23 -6.95 15.43
CA PHE A 149 1.22 -6.21 16.18
C PHE A 149 1.68 -4.79 16.50
N ILE A 150 0.73 -3.91 16.83
CA ILE A 150 1.02 -2.52 17.20
C ILE A 150 1.53 -2.46 18.64
N ASP A 151 2.72 -1.86 18.86
CA ASP A 151 3.10 -1.39 20.20
C ASP A 151 2.27 -0.16 20.57
N PHE A 152 1.16 -0.37 21.26
CA PHE A 152 0.31 0.73 21.72
C PHE A 152 0.98 1.66 22.72
N GLN A 153 2.04 1.24 23.41
CA GLN A 153 2.79 2.13 24.26
C GLN A 153 3.58 3.14 23.41
N SER A 154 4.12 2.70 22.27
CA SER A 154 4.76 3.62 21.32
C SER A 154 3.76 4.60 20.73
N VAL A 155 2.54 4.14 20.35
CA VAL A 155 1.47 5.03 19.89
C VAL A 155 1.14 6.08 20.92
N LEU A 156 0.92 5.70 22.18
CA LEU A 156 0.57 6.63 23.25
C LEU A 156 1.68 7.66 23.54
N ARG A 157 2.95 7.26 23.43
CA ARG A 157 4.10 8.16 23.56
C ARG A 157 4.22 9.14 22.40
N ALA A 158 3.81 8.71 21.20
CA ALA A 158 3.91 9.50 19.98
C ALA A 158 2.81 10.58 19.86
N VAL A 159 1.66 10.41 20.54
CA VAL A 159 0.56 11.37 20.47
C VAL A 159 0.94 12.68 21.17
N THR A 160 0.81 13.79 20.45
CA THR A 160 1.02 15.17 20.96
C THR A 160 -0.22 16.03 20.67
N PRO A 161 -0.28 17.28 21.18
CA PRO A 161 -1.35 18.21 20.81
C PRO A 161 -1.42 18.57 19.32
N ARG A 162 -0.36 18.29 18.54
CA ARG A 162 -0.32 18.51 17.10
C ARG A 162 -0.73 17.28 16.29
N THR A 163 -0.88 16.14 16.91
CA THR A 163 -1.32 14.91 16.21
C THR A 163 -2.75 15.08 15.72
N ARG A 164 -2.99 14.75 14.46
CA ARG A 164 -4.31 14.83 13.78
C ARG A 164 -4.86 13.48 13.39
N ALA A 165 -3.99 12.54 13.04
CA ALA A 165 -4.43 11.24 12.57
C ALA A 165 -3.41 10.14 12.90
N ILE A 166 -3.90 8.90 12.89
CA ILE A 166 -3.10 7.68 12.90
C ILE A 166 -3.25 7.04 11.52
N LEU A 167 -2.14 6.88 10.81
CA LEU A 167 -2.09 6.18 9.52
C LEU A 167 -1.85 4.70 9.77
N LEU A 168 -2.65 3.88 9.12
CA LEU A 168 -2.60 2.42 9.13
C LEU A 168 -2.44 1.92 7.70
N VAL A 169 -1.69 0.84 7.51
CA VAL A 169 -1.64 0.09 6.25
C VAL A 169 -2.19 -1.30 6.54
N HIS A 170 -3.26 -1.69 5.85
CA HIS A 170 -4.06 -2.86 6.22
C HIS A 170 -4.38 -3.74 5.01
N PRO A 171 -3.66 -4.87 4.81
CA PRO A 171 -2.50 -5.32 5.59
C PRO A 171 -1.26 -4.43 5.37
N ASN A 172 -0.39 -4.41 6.38
CA ASN A 172 0.82 -3.59 6.33
C ASN A 172 1.77 -4.04 5.20
N ASN A 173 2.42 -3.08 4.58
CA ASN A 173 3.48 -3.29 3.61
C ASN A 173 4.82 -2.81 4.22
N PRO A 174 5.82 -3.72 4.43
CA PRO A 174 5.91 -5.06 3.84
C PRO A 174 5.57 -6.22 4.79
N THR A 175 5.18 -6.00 6.05
CA THR A 175 5.03 -7.04 7.06
C THR A 175 3.89 -8.03 6.77
N GLY A 176 2.90 -7.60 5.98
CA GLY A 176 1.72 -8.39 5.65
C GLY A 176 0.73 -8.57 6.81
N SER A 177 0.87 -7.83 7.90
CA SER A 177 0.00 -7.94 9.06
C SER A 177 -1.36 -7.29 8.86
N TYR A 178 -2.44 -8.01 9.19
CA TYR A 178 -3.78 -7.47 9.34
C TYR A 178 -4.01 -7.06 10.80
N LEU A 179 -4.68 -5.92 10.98
CA LEU A 179 -5.09 -5.48 12.30
C LEU A 179 -6.11 -6.45 12.91
N GLN A 180 -5.89 -6.81 14.16
CA GLN A 180 -6.81 -7.64 14.91
C GLN A 180 -7.96 -6.80 15.51
N ALA A 181 -9.10 -7.42 15.76
CA ALA A 181 -10.30 -6.74 16.28
C ALA A 181 -10.01 -5.92 17.55
N GLU A 182 -9.17 -6.43 18.43
CA GLU A 182 -8.78 -5.72 19.66
C GLU A 182 -7.97 -4.46 19.35
N GLU A 183 -7.04 -4.52 18.39
CA GLU A 183 -6.26 -3.35 17.95
C GLU A 183 -7.18 -2.29 17.35
N VAL A 184 -8.14 -2.69 16.49
CA VAL A 184 -9.14 -1.80 15.91
C VAL A 184 -9.95 -1.10 17.01
N ASN A 185 -10.43 -1.83 18.02
CA ASN A 185 -11.18 -1.27 19.14
C ASN A 185 -10.34 -0.26 19.94
N ARG A 186 -9.06 -0.58 20.21
CA ARG A 186 -8.14 0.31 20.92
C ARG A 186 -7.84 1.57 20.14
N LEU A 187 -7.63 1.47 18.82
CA LEU A 187 -7.42 2.61 17.92
C LEU A 187 -8.65 3.52 17.89
N ASN A 188 -9.84 2.96 17.70
CA ASN A 188 -11.09 3.71 17.71
C ASN A 188 -11.31 4.44 19.04
N LYS A 189 -11.05 3.77 20.16
CA LYS A 189 -11.13 4.39 21.49
C LYS A 189 -10.17 5.56 21.61
N LEU A 190 -8.90 5.38 21.23
CA LEU A 190 -7.89 6.44 21.28
C LEU A 190 -8.28 7.63 20.40
N CYS A 191 -8.78 7.38 19.20
CA CYS A 191 -9.24 8.43 18.29
C CYS A 191 -10.37 9.28 18.91
N ARG A 192 -11.36 8.64 19.54
CA ARG A 192 -12.45 9.36 20.22
C ARG A 192 -11.96 10.16 21.43
N GLU A 193 -11.01 9.63 22.20
CA GLU A 193 -10.48 10.29 23.42
C GLU A 193 -9.55 11.46 23.11
N ARG A 194 -8.96 11.51 21.92
CA ARG A 194 -7.93 12.48 21.52
C ARG A 194 -8.29 13.30 20.31
N ASP A 195 -9.53 13.22 19.82
CA ASP A 195 -10.00 13.90 18.60
C ASP A 195 -9.11 13.63 17.38
N LEU A 196 -8.70 12.37 17.20
CA LEU A 196 -7.89 11.92 16.07
C LEU A 196 -8.75 11.23 15.01
N SER A 197 -8.26 11.25 13.77
CA SER A 197 -8.83 10.49 12.66
C SER A 197 -7.98 9.24 12.35
N LEU A 198 -8.58 8.25 11.68
CA LEU A 198 -7.86 7.14 11.07
C LEU A 198 -7.68 7.40 9.58
N ILE A 199 -6.49 7.13 9.06
CA ILE A 199 -6.20 7.05 7.61
C ILE A 199 -5.77 5.62 7.35
N VAL A 200 -6.53 4.87 6.54
CA VAL A 200 -6.30 3.43 6.37
C VAL A 200 -6.07 3.12 4.90
N ASP A 201 -4.86 2.68 4.57
CA ASP A 201 -4.53 2.19 3.24
C ASP A 201 -4.86 0.71 3.12
N GLU A 202 -5.87 0.39 2.32
CA GLU A 202 -6.37 -0.96 2.10
C GLU A 202 -6.03 -1.52 0.71
N VAL A 203 -5.02 -1.00 0.02
CA VAL A 203 -4.70 -1.45 -1.34
C VAL A 203 -4.38 -2.94 -1.43
N PHE A 204 -3.93 -3.58 -0.35
CA PHE A 204 -3.61 -5.01 -0.28
C PHE A 204 -4.68 -5.86 0.43
N LEU A 205 -5.84 -5.30 0.79
CA LEU A 205 -6.86 -5.98 1.60
C LEU A 205 -7.30 -7.34 1.02
N ASP A 206 -7.31 -7.47 -0.30
CA ASP A 206 -7.77 -8.67 -1.01
C ASP A 206 -6.73 -9.80 -1.14
N TYR A 207 -5.56 -9.64 -0.51
CA TYR A 207 -4.47 -10.62 -0.62
C TYR A 207 -4.13 -11.31 0.70
N PRO A 208 -5.12 -11.92 1.41
CA PRO A 208 -4.85 -12.68 2.62
C PRO A 208 -4.21 -14.02 2.31
N PHE A 209 -3.37 -14.48 3.21
CA PHE A 209 -3.04 -15.88 3.33
C PHE A 209 -4.18 -16.62 4.04
N ALA A 210 -4.12 -17.95 4.09
CA ALA A 210 -5.22 -18.75 4.65
C ALA A 210 -5.52 -18.39 6.11
N GLY A 211 -6.79 -18.12 6.41
CA GLY A 211 -7.27 -17.85 7.78
C GLY A 211 -7.13 -16.42 8.28
N ALA A 212 -6.52 -15.50 7.49
CA ALA A 212 -6.39 -14.12 7.90
C ALA A 212 -7.74 -13.36 7.89
N PRO A 213 -7.99 -12.45 8.84
CA PRO A 213 -9.16 -11.57 8.81
C PRO A 213 -9.10 -10.60 7.64
N ARG A 214 -10.26 -10.21 7.10
CA ARG A 214 -10.37 -9.25 6.00
C ARG A 214 -11.39 -8.15 6.29
N ALA A 215 -11.48 -7.72 7.54
CA ALA A 215 -12.39 -6.65 7.90
C ALA A 215 -11.90 -5.32 7.34
N THR A 216 -12.74 -4.66 6.54
CA THR A 216 -12.45 -3.32 6.01
C THR A 216 -12.81 -2.23 7.01
N PHE A 217 -12.09 -1.12 6.98
CA PHE A 217 -12.43 0.10 7.70
C PHE A 217 -13.42 1.00 6.96
N ALA A 218 -13.78 0.68 5.71
CA ALA A 218 -14.66 1.50 4.89
C ALA A 218 -16.05 1.77 5.49
N ALA A 219 -16.50 0.92 6.41
CA ALA A 219 -17.75 1.07 7.15
C ALA A 219 -17.54 1.31 8.66
N ASN A 220 -16.35 1.76 9.10
CA ASN A 220 -16.09 2.08 10.50
C ASN A 220 -17.01 3.24 10.95
N GLN A 221 -17.73 3.05 12.08
CA GLN A 221 -18.66 4.06 12.62
C GLN A 221 -18.16 4.68 13.93
N GLU A 222 -17.03 4.21 14.46
CA GLU A 222 -16.57 4.55 15.80
C GLU A 222 -15.71 5.82 15.84
N SER A 223 -14.97 6.12 14.78
CA SER A 223 -14.13 7.31 14.65
C SER A 223 -14.11 7.80 13.19
N LEU A 224 -13.80 9.08 12.97
CA LEU A 224 -13.63 9.61 11.61
C LEU A 224 -12.50 8.86 10.90
N THR A 225 -12.85 8.20 9.82
CA THR A 225 -11.96 7.28 9.11
C THR A 225 -11.95 7.58 7.62
N PHE A 226 -10.77 7.60 7.03
CA PHE A 226 -10.53 7.75 5.60
C PHE A 226 -9.89 6.46 5.09
N THR A 227 -10.66 5.66 4.36
CA THR A 227 -10.18 4.39 3.80
C THR A 227 -9.78 4.58 2.35
N LEU A 228 -8.52 4.29 2.03
CA LEU A 228 -7.94 4.48 0.71
C LEU A 228 -7.74 3.13 0.01
N SER A 229 -8.11 3.06 -1.25
CA SER A 229 -7.81 1.90 -2.11
C SER A 229 -7.85 2.27 -3.59
N GLY A 230 -7.68 1.30 -4.50
CA GLY A 230 -7.69 1.57 -5.94
C GLY A 230 -7.35 0.38 -6.82
N LEU A 231 -7.50 0.56 -8.13
CA LEU A 231 -7.31 -0.48 -9.14
C LEU A 231 -5.88 -1.04 -9.20
N SER A 232 -4.88 -0.27 -8.73
CA SER A 232 -3.47 -0.63 -8.85
C SER A 232 -3.14 -2.00 -8.26
N LYS A 233 -3.82 -2.38 -7.17
CA LYS A 233 -3.61 -3.65 -6.50
C LYS A 233 -4.85 -4.54 -6.61
N ILE A 234 -6.05 -4.02 -6.31
CA ILE A 234 -7.30 -4.78 -6.33
C ILE A 234 -7.51 -5.48 -7.69
N ALA A 235 -7.35 -4.75 -8.79
CA ALA A 235 -7.50 -5.28 -10.15
C ALA A 235 -6.16 -5.40 -10.90
N ALA A 236 -5.02 -5.23 -10.22
CA ALA A 236 -3.69 -5.27 -10.84
C ALA A 236 -3.54 -4.34 -12.07
N LEU A 237 -4.21 -3.19 -12.07
CA LEU A 237 -4.25 -2.22 -13.16
C LEU A 237 -3.67 -0.84 -12.76
N PRO A 238 -2.39 -0.75 -12.34
CA PRO A 238 -1.78 0.52 -11.90
C PRO A 238 -1.74 1.58 -13.01
N GLN A 239 -1.67 1.18 -14.27
CA GLN A 239 -1.64 2.06 -15.44
C GLN A 239 -2.96 2.80 -15.68
N MET A 240 -4.08 2.31 -15.14
CA MET A 240 -5.40 2.94 -15.32
C MET A 240 -5.62 4.14 -14.43
N LYS A 241 -4.74 4.35 -13.44
CA LYS A 241 -4.71 5.54 -12.60
C LYS A 241 -6.07 5.89 -11.99
N ALA A 242 -6.72 4.90 -11.35
CA ALA A 242 -7.97 5.08 -10.61
C ALA A 242 -7.85 4.53 -9.19
N ALA A 243 -8.20 5.36 -8.24
CA ALA A 243 -8.21 5.09 -6.81
C ALA A 243 -9.37 5.85 -6.16
N TRP A 244 -9.55 5.68 -4.87
CA TRP A 244 -10.60 6.35 -4.12
C TRP A 244 -10.24 6.53 -2.66
N VAL A 245 -10.92 7.47 -2.01
CA VAL A 245 -11.01 7.58 -0.56
C VAL A 245 -12.47 7.51 -0.14
N ILE A 246 -12.75 6.73 0.89
CA ILE A 246 -14.07 6.59 1.52
C ILE A 246 -14.01 7.25 2.88
N THR A 247 -14.96 8.14 3.16
CA THR A 247 -15.10 8.77 4.46
C THR A 247 -16.18 8.09 5.27
N SER A 248 -15.86 7.58 6.45
CA SER A 248 -16.79 6.90 7.36
C SER A 248 -16.61 7.37 8.80
N GLY A 249 -17.56 7.05 9.69
CA GLY A 249 -17.53 7.43 11.08
C GLY A 249 -18.82 8.08 11.59
N PRO A 250 -18.79 8.74 12.78
CA PRO A 250 -19.92 9.48 13.29
C PRO A 250 -20.37 10.58 12.35
N GLY A 251 -21.70 10.66 12.07
CA GLY A 251 -22.27 11.59 11.11
C GLY A 251 -21.92 13.07 11.39
N SER A 252 -21.78 13.43 12.64
CA SER A 252 -21.36 14.79 13.05
C SER A 252 -19.95 15.17 12.60
N LEU A 253 -19.08 14.19 12.34
CA LEU A 253 -17.72 14.38 11.82
C LEU A 253 -17.63 14.16 10.32
N VAL A 254 -18.35 13.14 9.81
CA VAL A 254 -18.36 12.78 8.39
C VAL A 254 -18.92 13.91 7.53
N HIS A 255 -20.06 14.49 7.90
CA HIS A 255 -20.72 15.54 7.09
C HIS A 255 -19.82 16.76 6.83
N PRO A 256 -19.23 17.37 7.86
CA PRO A 256 -18.31 18.49 7.65
C PRO A 256 -17.02 18.09 6.91
N ALA A 257 -16.57 16.84 7.03
CA ALA A 257 -15.41 16.34 6.28
C ALA A 257 -15.73 16.25 4.78
N LEU A 258 -16.90 15.70 4.41
CA LEU A 258 -17.33 15.57 3.02
C LEU A 258 -17.47 16.95 2.34
N GLU A 259 -18.09 17.94 3.01
CA GLU A 259 -18.23 19.29 2.49
C GLU A 259 -16.87 19.94 2.15
N ARG A 260 -15.85 19.71 2.98
CA ARG A 260 -14.50 20.23 2.76
C ARG A 260 -13.74 19.46 1.69
N LEU A 261 -13.91 18.13 1.65
CA LEU A 261 -13.33 17.29 0.60
C LEU A 261 -13.93 17.64 -0.78
N ASP A 262 -15.21 18.00 -0.85
CA ASP A 262 -15.82 18.47 -2.09
C ASP A 262 -15.05 19.67 -2.67
N VAL A 263 -14.72 20.66 -1.84
CA VAL A 263 -13.95 21.84 -2.28
C VAL A 263 -12.51 21.45 -2.68
N ILE A 264 -11.85 20.58 -1.89
CA ILE A 264 -10.50 20.11 -2.22
C ILE A 264 -10.50 19.37 -3.56
N ALA A 265 -11.44 18.45 -3.74
CA ALA A 265 -11.52 17.63 -4.95
C ALA A 265 -11.94 18.45 -6.17
N ASP A 266 -12.87 19.41 -6.02
CA ASP A 266 -13.31 20.32 -7.07
C ASP A 266 -12.16 21.19 -7.62
N THR A 267 -11.20 21.50 -6.78
CA THR A 267 -10.00 22.26 -7.19
C THR A 267 -9.14 21.51 -8.21
N TYR A 268 -9.17 20.17 -8.20
CA TYR A 268 -8.33 19.33 -9.06
C TYR A 268 -9.10 18.63 -10.18
N LEU A 269 -10.31 18.12 -9.90
CA LEU A 269 -11.16 17.34 -10.84
C LEU A 269 -10.36 16.26 -11.58
N SER A 270 -9.54 15.51 -10.85
CA SER A 270 -8.36 14.85 -11.39
C SER A 270 -8.64 13.57 -12.17
N LEU A 271 -9.68 12.77 -11.81
CA LEU A 271 -9.91 11.52 -12.54
C LEU A 271 -10.68 11.80 -13.84
N ASN A 272 -10.08 11.39 -14.97
CA ASN A 272 -10.65 11.62 -16.28
C ASN A 272 -11.94 10.81 -16.54
N ALA A 273 -12.86 11.35 -17.36
CA ALA A 273 -14.14 10.73 -17.68
C ALA A 273 -14.01 9.33 -18.32
N PRO A 274 -13.09 9.07 -19.29
CA PRO A 274 -12.92 7.74 -19.86
C PRO A 274 -12.65 6.67 -18.79
N THR A 275 -11.76 6.92 -17.84
CA THR A 275 -11.44 5.98 -16.77
C THR A 275 -12.64 5.77 -15.84
N GLN A 276 -13.38 6.83 -15.51
CA GLN A 276 -14.56 6.72 -14.67
C GLN A 276 -15.66 5.88 -15.31
N TRP A 277 -15.91 6.06 -16.61
CA TRP A 277 -16.87 5.24 -17.36
C TRP A 277 -16.43 3.78 -17.52
N ALA A 278 -15.11 3.55 -17.60
CA ALA A 278 -14.53 2.20 -17.68
C ALA A 278 -14.46 1.50 -16.31
N LEU A 279 -14.55 2.24 -15.20
CA LEU A 279 -14.28 1.73 -13.85
C LEU A 279 -15.05 0.44 -13.50
N PRO A 280 -16.35 0.29 -13.82
CA PRO A 280 -17.08 -0.94 -13.54
C PRO A 280 -16.41 -2.18 -14.17
N THR A 281 -16.08 -2.12 -15.46
CA THR A 281 -15.42 -3.22 -16.16
C THR A 281 -13.98 -3.44 -15.67
N LEU A 282 -13.25 -2.35 -15.38
CA LEU A 282 -11.88 -2.44 -14.87
C LEU A 282 -11.85 -3.06 -13.46
N LEU A 283 -12.79 -2.72 -12.60
CA LEU A 283 -12.87 -3.28 -11.25
C LEU A 283 -13.29 -4.76 -11.29
N GLU A 284 -14.13 -5.16 -12.23
CA GLU A 284 -14.51 -6.56 -12.44
C GLU A 284 -13.32 -7.45 -12.82
N GLN A 285 -12.28 -6.90 -13.45
CA GLN A 285 -11.07 -7.66 -13.78
C GLN A 285 -10.41 -8.32 -12.55
N ARG A 286 -10.70 -7.81 -11.34
CA ARG A 286 -10.25 -8.44 -10.09
C ARG A 286 -10.64 -9.91 -10.00
N CYS A 287 -11.82 -10.28 -10.49
CA CYS A 287 -12.32 -11.65 -10.44
C CYS A 287 -11.43 -12.67 -11.17
N SER A 288 -10.72 -12.21 -12.21
CA SER A 288 -9.77 -13.05 -12.94
C SER A 288 -8.33 -12.87 -12.50
N LEU A 289 -7.91 -11.67 -12.08
CA LEU A 289 -6.52 -11.35 -11.77
C LEU A 289 -6.12 -11.71 -10.34
N GLN A 290 -6.99 -11.45 -9.34
CA GLN A 290 -6.70 -11.81 -7.95
C GLN A 290 -6.43 -13.31 -7.75
N PRO A 291 -7.19 -14.26 -8.33
CA PRO A 291 -6.88 -15.68 -8.21
C PRO A 291 -5.51 -16.06 -8.78
N GLN A 292 -5.08 -15.42 -9.87
CA GLN A 292 -3.75 -15.64 -10.45
C GLN A 292 -2.65 -15.13 -9.50
N ILE A 293 -2.82 -13.93 -8.96
CA ILE A 293 -1.88 -13.33 -8.02
C ILE A 293 -1.83 -14.14 -6.72
N LEU A 294 -2.98 -14.47 -6.13
CA LEU A 294 -3.06 -15.27 -4.91
C LEU A 294 -2.38 -16.63 -5.05
N ARG A 295 -2.54 -17.29 -6.19
CA ARG A 295 -1.82 -18.53 -6.48
C ARG A 295 -0.32 -18.29 -6.53
N ARG A 296 0.16 -17.29 -7.27
CA ARG A 296 1.58 -16.94 -7.41
C ARG A 296 2.23 -16.63 -6.05
N ILE A 297 1.62 -15.79 -5.24
CA ILE A 297 2.19 -15.42 -3.94
C ILE A 297 2.23 -16.61 -2.97
N ARG A 298 1.24 -17.50 -3.01
CA ARG A 298 1.23 -18.72 -2.20
C ARG A 298 2.30 -19.72 -2.63
N GLU A 299 2.46 -19.95 -3.94
CA GLU A 299 3.47 -20.83 -4.49
C GLU A 299 4.89 -20.31 -4.18
N ASN A 300 5.16 -19.02 -4.41
CA ASN A 300 6.44 -18.41 -4.10
C ASN A 300 6.73 -18.44 -2.59
N ARG A 301 5.73 -18.14 -1.74
CA ARG A 301 5.91 -18.19 -0.29
C ARG A 301 6.19 -19.61 0.20
N ALA A 302 5.48 -20.61 -0.32
CA ALA A 302 5.71 -22.02 0.03
C ALA A 302 7.12 -22.48 -0.40
N HIS A 303 7.57 -22.08 -1.58
CA HIS A 303 8.92 -22.38 -2.06
C HIS A 303 9.99 -21.73 -1.17
N LEU A 304 9.81 -20.46 -0.81
CA LEU A 304 10.69 -19.72 0.09
C LEU A 304 10.76 -20.39 1.48
N GLN A 305 9.60 -20.76 2.05
CA GLN A 305 9.52 -21.46 3.34
C GLN A 305 10.27 -22.79 3.32
N ALA A 306 10.13 -23.57 2.25
CA ALA A 306 10.82 -24.85 2.10
C ALA A 306 12.34 -24.69 2.03
N LEU A 307 12.83 -23.64 1.36
CA LEU A 307 14.28 -23.35 1.30
C LEU A 307 14.81 -22.82 2.63
N VAL A 308 14.12 -21.87 3.26
CA VAL A 308 14.52 -21.32 4.57
C VAL A 308 14.59 -22.41 5.63
N SER A 309 13.68 -23.40 5.62
CA SER A 309 13.72 -24.52 6.57
C SER A 309 14.99 -25.38 6.47
N GLN A 310 15.70 -25.32 5.35
CA GLN A 310 16.99 -26.02 5.14
C GLN A 310 18.20 -25.16 5.56
N HIS A 311 17.98 -23.89 5.88
CA HIS A 311 19.01 -22.91 6.24
C HIS A 311 18.71 -22.28 7.60
N PRO A 312 19.01 -22.92 8.74
CA PRO A 312 18.58 -22.50 10.09
C PRO A 312 19.09 -21.12 10.54
N SER A 313 20.05 -20.53 9.85
CA SER A 313 20.54 -19.17 10.12
C SER A 313 19.63 -18.08 9.54
N TRP A 314 18.69 -18.43 8.67
CA TRP A 314 17.72 -17.54 8.07
C TRP A 314 16.35 -17.70 8.74
N GLU A 315 15.59 -16.63 8.81
CA GLU A 315 14.23 -16.67 9.32
C GLU A 315 13.28 -15.99 8.33
N LEU A 316 12.24 -16.71 7.90
CA LEU A 316 11.10 -16.11 7.19
C LEU A 316 10.07 -15.66 8.22
N LEU A 317 9.82 -14.36 8.31
CA LEU A 317 8.87 -13.83 9.26
C LEU A 317 7.43 -14.19 8.87
N ASP A 318 6.59 -14.39 9.88
CA ASP A 318 5.17 -14.65 9.66
C ASP A 318 4.46 -13.41 9.11
N ALA A 319 3.52 -13.67 8.21
CA ALA A 319 2.68 -12.66 7.58
C ALA A 319 1.28 -13.23 7.35
N ASP A 320 0.26 -12.40 7.45
CA ASP A 320 -1.13 -12.76 7.23
C ASP A 320 -1.56 -12.56 5.76
N GLY A 321 -0.82 -11.78 4.99
CA GLY A 321 -1.13 -11.50 3.58
C GLY A 321 -0.18 -10.53 2.89
N GLY A 322 -0.65 -9.89 1.83
CA GLY A 322 0.13 -8.96 1.01
C GLY A 322 0.95 -9.64 -0.08
N TRP A 323 1.83 -8.86 -0.72
CA TRP A 323 2.64 -9.31 -1.86
C TRP A 323 4.12 -9.51 -1.52
N TYR A 324 4.51 -9.35 -0.25
CA TYR A 324 5.90 -9.36 0.17
C TYR A 324 6.17 -10.42 1.22
N ALA A 325 7.42 -10.83 1.30
CA ALA A 325 7.97 -11.64 2.37
C ALA A 325 9.14 -10.89 3.01
N VAL A 326 9.26 -10.98 4.33
CA VAL A 326 10.37 -10.42 5.09
C VAL A 326 11.25 -11.56 5.58
N LEU A 327 12.53 -11.50 5.22
CA LEU A 327 13.55 -12.42 5.68
C LEU A 327 14.46 -11.73 6.69
N ARG A 328 14.71 -12.37 7.82
CA ARG A 328 15.81 -11.98 8.70
C ARG A 328 17.09 -12.65 8.25
N LEU A 329 18.16 -11.86 8.13
CA LEU A 329 19.50 -12.31 7.77
C LEU A 329 20.16 -13.07 8.92
N PRO A 330 21.15 -13.95 8.60
CA PRO A 330 22.05 -14.48 9.58
C PRO A 330 22.73 -13.38 10.42
N ALA A 331 22.94 -13.65 11.70
CA ALA A 331 23.54 -12.69 12.63
C ALA A 331 24.88 -12.13 12.13
N GLY A 332 25.06 -10.83 12.25
CA GLY A 332 26.31 -10.13 11.87
C GLY A 332 26.37 -9.66 10.42
N LEU A 333 25.33 -9.88 9.61
CA LEU A 333 25.22 -9.33 8.26
C LEU A 333 24.42 -8.01 8.28
N SER A 334 24.91 -7.03 7.52
CA SER A 334 24.17 -5.80 7.22
C SER A 334 23.26 -6.02 6.01
N ASP A 335 22.02 -5.58 6.07
CA ASP A 335 21.07 -5.69 4.97
C ASP A 335 21.54 -4.96 3.70
N GLU A 336 22.11 -3.75 3.83
CA GLU A 336 22.60 -2.98 2.69
C GLU A 336 23.80 -3.66 2.03
N ASP A 337 24.84 -4.02 2.83
CA ASP A 337 26.04 -4.63 2.28
C ASP A 337 25.73 -5.99 1.66
N PHE A 338 24.86 -6.78 2.29
CA PHE A 338 24.43 -8.06 1.75
C PHE A 338 23.63 -7.90 0.45
N ALA A 339 22.67 -6.95 0.38
CA ALA A 339 21.88 -6.71 -0.83
C ALA A 339 22.77 -6.25 -2.00
N ILE A 340 23.78 -5.42 -1.74
CA ILE A 340 24.76 -4.99 -2.74
C ILE A 340 25.62 -6.16 -3.22
N GLU A 341 26.12 -6.97 -2.29
CA GLU A 341 26.95 -8.13 -2.61
C GLU A 341 26.20 -9.15 -3.48
N ILE A 342 24.97 -9.53 -3.08
CA ILE A 342 24.12 -10.45 -3.86
C ILE A 342 23.81 -9.88 -5.25
N LEU A 343 23.57 -8.60 -5.34
CA LEU A 343 23.33 -7.93 -6.62
C LEU A 343 24.57 -8.00 -7.53
N GLN A 344 25.77 -7.70 -7.00
CA GLN A 344 27.00 -7.65 -7.79
C GLN A 344 27.56 -9.04 -8.13
N ALA A 345 27.54 -9.97 -7.16
CA ALA A 345 28.16 -11.28 -7.32
C ALA A 345 27.23 -12.34 -7.94
N HIS A 346 25.92 -12.26 -7.65
CA HIS A 346 24.94 -13.27 -8.05
C HIS A 346 23.83 -12.74 -8.97
N HIS A 347 23.84 -11.43 -9.26
CA HIS A 347 22.89 -10.74 -10.12
C HIS A 347 21.43 -10.93 -9.67
N VAL A 348 21.20 -10.90 -8.34
CA VAL A 348 19.87 -10.96 -7.72
C VAL A 348 19.58 -9.63 -7.05
N LEU A 349 18.48 -9.01 -7.43
CA LEU A 349 18.00 -7.75 -6.85
C LEU A 349 17.00 -8.05 -5.74
N VAL A 350 17.30 -7.56 -4.53
CA VAL A 350 16.43 -7.60 -3.35
C VAL A 350 16.38 -6.21 -2.71
N HIS A 351 15.34 -5.91 -1.94
CA HIS A 351 15.34 -4.70 -1.14
C HIS A 351 15.96 -4.95 0.25
N PRO A 352 16.94 -4.15 0.68
CA PRO A 352 17.39 -4.15 2.06
C PRO A 352 16.26 -3.62 2.96
N GLY A 353 16.18 -4.14 4.19
CA GLY A 353 15.10 -3.86 5.13
C GLY A 353 15.01 -2.39 5.54
N HIS A 354 16.13 -1.69 5.61
CA HIS A 354 16.16 -0.28 5.97
C HIS A 354 15.38 0.62 5.01
N PHE A 355 15.09 0.18 3.76
CA PHE A 355 14.19 0.91 2.85
C PHE A 355 12.74 0.98 3.37
N TYR A 356 12.38 0.11 4.30
CA TYR A 356 11.07 0.05 4.95
C TYR A 356 11.14 0.38 6.44
N ASP A 357 12.22 1.01 6.88
CA ASP A 357 12.47 1.35 8.29
C ASP A 357 12.63 0.13 9.23
N PHE A 358 13.04 -1.03 8.71
CA PHE A 358 13.54 -2.12 9.55
C PHE A 358 14.92 -1.79 10.13
N GLY A 359 15.32 -2.50 11.18
CA GLY A 359 16.72 -2.59 11.56
C GLY A 359 17.59 -3.20 10.46
N GLY A 360 18.90 -3.14 10.59
CA GLY A 360 19.85 -3.47 9.52
C GLY A 360 20.10 -4.95 9.24
N ASP A 361 19.15 -5.86 9.55
CA ASP A 361 19.30 -7.31 9.40
C ASP A 361 18.12 -7.99 8.67
N TYR A 362 17.42 -7.24 7.81
CA TYR A 362 16.26 -7.75 7.09
C TYR A 362 16.36 -7.54 5.57
N LEU A 363 15.72 -8.42 4.82
CA LEU A 363 15.44 -8.25 3.39
C LEU A 363 13.94 -8.29 3.13
N VAL A 364 13.50 -7.53 2.14
CA VAL A 364 12.13 -7.56 1.64
C VAL A 364 12.11 -8.09 0.22
N ILE A 365 11.30 -9.12 -0.01
CA ILE A 365 11.21 -9.85 -1.28
C ILE A 365 9.79 -9.83 -1.78
N SER A 366 9.61 -9.54 -3.07
CA SER A 366 8.32 -9.63 -3.73
C SER A 366 7.94 -11.07 -4.06
N LEU A 367 6.73 -11.44 -3.69
CA LEU A 367 6.14 -12.73 -4.04
C LEU A 367 5.45 -12.72 -5.42
N LEU A 368 5.49 -11.60 -6.17
CA LEU A 368 4.90 -11.50 -7.52
C LEU A 368 5.82 -12.01 -8.62
N THR A 369 7.11 -12.04 -8.38
CA THR A 369 8.12 -12.49 -9.36
C THR A 369 7.71 -13.82 -9.98
N PRO A 370 7.85 -14.02 -11.33
CA PRO A 370 7.54 -15.28 -11.98
C PRO A 370 8.23 -16.48 -11.32
N LEU A 371 7.56 -17.62 -11.23
CA LEU A 371 7.99 -18.78 -10.42
C LEU A 371 9.42 -19.22 -10.70
N ASP A 372 9.80 -19.35 -12.00
CA ASP A 372 11.15 -19.81 -12.38
C ASP A 372 12.23 -18.80 -11.94
N SER A 373 11.98 -17.50 -12.21
CA SER A 373 12.87 -16.42 -11.79
C SER A 373 12.96 -16.30 -10.28
N PHE A 374 11.83 -16.50 -9.58
CA PHE A 374 11.78 -16.50 -8.12
C PHE A 374 12.61 -17.65 -7.53
N GLY A 375 12.37 -18.88 -8.01
CA GLY A 375 13.08 -20.08 -7.55
C GLY A 375 14.59 -19.98 -7.75
N GLU A 376 15.04 -19.55 -8.92
CA GLU A 376 16.46 -19.35 -9.20
C GLU A 376 17.05 -18.22 -8.35
N GLY A 377 16.34 -17.08 -8.23
CA GLY A 377 16.81 -15.95 -7.41
C GLY A 377 16.98 -16.31 -5.95
N ILE A 378 15.98 -16.98 -5.34
CA ILE A 378 16.07 -17.43 -3.93
C ILE A 378 17.16 -18.49 -3.76
N SER A 379 17.32 -19.42 -4.73
CA SER A 379 18.38 -20.41 -4.67
C SER A 379 19.78 -19.78 -4.66
N ARG A 380 20.00 -18.71 -5.44
CA ARG A 380 21.26 -17.96 -5.43
C ARG A 380 21.44 -17.18 -4.13
N LEU A 381 20.37 -16.59 -3.59
CA LEU A 381 20.39 -15.87 -2.31
C LEU A 381 20.83 -16.75 -1.15
N MET A 382 20.42 -18.03 -1.12
CA MET A 382 20.66 -18.97 -0.01
C MET A 382 21.98 -19.76 -0.13
N ARG A 383 22.69 -19.70 -1.28
CA ARG A 383 23.94 -20.45 -1.50
C ARG A 383 25.19 -19.84 -0.87
N ARG A 384 25.07 -18.73 -0.20
CA ARG A 384 26.18 -18.06 0.49
C ARG A 384 26.50 -18.63 1.86
#